data_25cdec975d8022617898d78c0906193b
#
_entry.id   25cdec975d8022617898d78c0906193b
#
_cell.length_a   1.000
_cell.length_b   1.000
_cell.length_c   1.000
_cell.angle_alpha   90.00
_cell.angle_beta   90.00
_cell.angle_gamma   90.00
#
_symmetry.space_group_name_H-M   'P 1'
#
loop_
_entity.id
_entity.type
_entity.pdbx_description
1 polymer ?
#
loop_
_entity_poly.entity_id
_entity_poly.type
_entity_poly.pdbx_seq_one_letter_code
_entity_poly.pdbx_strand_id
1 'polypeptide(L)'
;MEKEKKSYYVNMIEAKDGKMAEVLNFNFGGHHDIAAMVENAKQFVFAKDKHAKEFVLAMRFMHHVIKKNSDNPLFAEFASQFEAFKQQVKSKAGCGCSK
;
A
#
# COMPACT_ATOMS: atom_id res chain seq x y z
N MET A 1 14.06 -18.81 -10.40
CA MET A 1 14.26 -18.32 -9.10
C MET A 1 13.01 -17.76 -8.53
N GLU A 2 12.69 -18.14 -7.34
CA GLU A 2 11.48 -17.70 -6.73
C GLU A 2 11.65 -16.44 -5.98
N LYS A 3 10.66 -15.61 -5.97
CA LYS A 3 10.68 -14.45 -5.15
C LYS A 3 10.39 -14.82 -3.74
N GLU A 4 11.07 -14.18 -2.85
CA GLU A 4 10.85 -14.41 -1.47
C GLU A 4 9.58 -13.71 -1.03
N LYS A 5 8.73 -14.42 -0.35
CA LYS A 5 7.49 -13.86 0.12
C LYS A 5 7.75 -13.12 1.43
N LYS A 6 7.23 -11.91 1.54
CA LYS A 6 7.41 -11.11 2.73
C LYS A 6 6.13 -11.07 3.54
N SER A 7 6.30 -11.03 4.83
CA SER A 7 5.17 -11.03 5.74
C SER A 7 5.30 -9.83 6.66
N TYR A 8 4.21 -9.09 6.80
CA TYR A 8 4.20 -7.89 7.61
C TYR A 8 3.11 -7.94 8.65
N TYR A 9 3.38 -7.39 9.81
CA TYR A 9 2.37 -7.16 10.81
C TYR A 9 1.96 -5.71 10.75
N VAL A 10 0.66 -5.47 10.64
CA VAL A 10 0.15 -4.11 10.68
C VAL A 10 -0.56 -3.93 12.00
N ASN A 11 -0.14 -2.93 12.75
CA ASN A 11 -0.66 -2.72 14.10
C ASN A 11 -0.94 -1.24 14.28
N MET A 12 -2.17 -0.92 14.65
CA MET A 12 -2.55 0.45 14.90
C MET A 12 -2.83 0.63 16.38
N ILE A 13 -2.15 1.60 16.95
CA ILE A 13 -2.23 1.87 18.38
C ILE A 13 -2.73 3.28 18.58
N GLU A 14 -3.75 3.43 19.41
CA GLU A 14 -4.30 4.72 19.70
C GLU A 14 -3.66 5.27 20.98
N ALA A 15 -3.20 6.50 20.91
CA ALA A 15 -2.66 7.18 22.07
C ALA A 15 -3.73 8.11 22.61
N LYS A 16 -4.18 7.88 23.84
CA LYS A 16 -5.24 8.66 24.41
C LYS A 16 -5.01 8.80 25.90
N ASP A 17 -5.02 10.05 26.37
CA ASP A 17 -4.90 10.34 27.81
C ASP A 17 -3.65 9.67 28.39
N GLY A 18 -2.56 9.71 27.67
CA GLY A 18 -1.32 9.14 28.15
C GLY A 18 -1.26 7.63 28.11
N LYS A 19 -2.26 7.01 27.54
CA LYS A 19 -2.29 5.56 27.45
C LYS A 19 -2.24 5.12 25.99
N MET A 20 -1.74 3.91 25.79
CA MET A 20 -1.66 3.33 24.46
C MET A 20 -2.53 2.09 24.42
N ALA A 21 -3.39 2.01 23.44
CA ALA A 21 -4.27 0.87 23.29
C ALA A 21 -4.28 0.40 21.85
N GLU A 22 -4.18 -0.90 21.69
CA GLU A 22 -4.20 -1.45 20.35
C GLU A 22 -5.61 -1.40 19.77
N VAL A 23 -5.75 -0.82 18.60
CA VAL A 23 -7.05 -0.67 17.97
C VAL A 23 -7.32 -1.79 17.00
N LEU A 24 -6.31 -2.16 16.21
CA LEU A 24 -6.45 -3.27 15.29
C LEU A 24 -5.08 -3.79 14.91
N ASN A 25 -5.06 -5.02 14.48
CA ASN A 25 -3.85 -5.59 13.92
C ASN A 25 -4.22 -6.69 12.95
N PHE A 26 -3.36 -6.91 11.99
CA PHE A 26 -3.58 -8.00 11.04
C PHE A 26 -2.28 -8.27 10.29
N ASN A 27 -2.24 -9.42 9.65
CA ASN A 27 -1.10 -9.80 8.84
C ASN A 27 -1.33 -9.38 7.41
N PHE A 28 -0.25 -8.98 6.78
CA PHE A 28 -0.30 -8.58 5.39
C PHE A 28 0.93 -9.13 4.71
N GLY A 29 0.77 -9.84 3.63
CA GLY A 29 1.90 -10.47 2.97
C GLY A 29 1.86 -10.33 1.48
N GLY A 30 2.99 -10.63 0.85
CA GLY A 30 3.08 -10.58 -0.58
C GLY A 30 4.53 -10.60 -1.00
N HIS A 31 4.75 -10.29 -2.26
CA HIS A 31 6.09 -10.31 -2.80
C HIS A 31 6.71 -8.92 -2.94
N HIS A 32 6.03 -7.91 -2.45
CA HIS A 32 6.50 -6.54 -2.60
C HIS A 32 7.29 -6.10 -1.38
N ASP A 33 8.35 -5.37 -1.63
CA ASP A 33 9.17 -4.81 -0.57
C ASP A 33 8.61 -3.43 -0.24
N ILE A 34 7.87 -3.34 0.85
CA ILE A 34 7.20 -2.09 1.22
C ILE A 34 8.22 -0.99 1.48
N ALA A 35 9.31 -1.31 2.14
CA ALA A 35 10.32 -0.30 2.45
C ALA A 35 10.89 0.30 1.17
N ALA A 36 11.16 -0.54 0.18
CA ALA A 36 11.69 -0.05 -1.08
C ALA A 36 10.67 0.81 -1.80
N MET A 37 9.40 0.44 -1.72
CA MET A 37 8.36 1.23 -2.36
C MET A 37 8.23 2.61 -1.70
N VAL A 38 8.37 2.67 -0.39
CA VAL A 38 8.33 3.96 0.30
C VAL A 38 9.50 4.84 -0.13
N GLU A 39 10.70 4.27 -0.22
CA GLU A 39 11.85 5.06 -0.66
C GLU A 39 11.67 5.59 -2.06
N ASN A 40 11.11 4.77 -2.95
CA ASN A 40 10.85 5.21 -4.30
C ASN A 40 9.84 6.34 -4.33
N ALA A 41 8.78 6.23 -3.54
CA ALA A 41 7.77 7.27 -3.50
C ALA A 41 8.32 8.57 -2.96
N LYS A 42 9.21 8.50 -1.98
CA LYS A 42 9.84 9.70 -1.45
C LYS A 42 10.66 10.41 -2.52
N GLN A 43 11.34 9.63 -3.33
CA GLN A 43 12.20 10.22 -4.36
C GLN A 43 11.43 10.86 -5.49
N PHE A 44 10.35 10.25 -5.92
CA PHE A 44 9.72 10.66 -7.17
C PHE A 44 8.34 11.26 -7.02
N VAL A 45 7.68 11.07 -5.89
CA VAL A 45 6.30 11.52 -5.75
C VAL A 45 6.12 12.48 -4.59
N PHE A 46 6.68 12.17 -3.42
CA PHE A 46 6.46 12.95 -2.22
C PHE A 46 7.76 13.44 -1.62
N ALA A 47 7.72 14.66 -1.11
CA ALA A 47 8.88 15.17 -0.41
C ALA A 47 8.93 14.70 1.02
N LYS A 48 7.78 14.37 1.60
CA LYS A 48 7.74 14.02 3.01
C LYS A 48 7.64 12.54 3.23
N ASP A 49 8.43 12.05 4.16
CA ASP A 49 8.48 10.64 4.47
C ASP A 49 7.13 10.10 4.92
N LYS A 50 6.45 10.85 5.76
CA LYS A 50 5.16 10.40 6.27
C LYS A 50 4.14 10.22 5.15
N HIS A 51 4.10 11.14 4.22
CA HIS A 51 3.15 11.05 3.11
C HIS A 51 3.47 9.87 2.22
N ALA A 52 4.75 9.59 2.01
CA ALA A 52 5.14 8.45 1.20
C ALA A 52 4.70 7.14 1.86
N LYS A 53 4.87 7.04 3.17
CA LYS A 53 4.45 5.85 3.89
C LYS A 53 2.95 5.65 3.79
N GLU A 54 2.20 6.72 4.02
CA GLU A 54 0.74 6.63 3.96
C GLU A 54 0.27 6.23 2.57
N PHE A 55 0.88 6.82 1.57
CA PHE A 55 0.47 6.54 0.20
C PHE A 55 0.75 5.10 -0.19
N VAL A 56 1.94 4.62 0.12
CA VAL A 56 2.31 3.27 -0.27
C VAL A 56 1.42 2.24 0.42
N LEU A 57 1.17 2.42 1.71
CA LEU A 57 0.31 1.48 2.42
C LEU A 57 -1.12 1.54 1.89
N ALA A 58 -1.62 2.74 1.62
CA ALA A 58 -2.97 2.86 1.10
C ALA A 58 -3.11 2.15 -0.25
N MET A 59 -2.13 2.33 -1.11
CA MET A 59 -2.19 1.71 -2.42
C MET A 59 -2.13 0.19 -2.32
N ARG A 60 -1.25 -0.32 -1.48
CA ARG A 60 -1.13 -1.77 -1.34
C ARG A 60 -2.38 -2.37 -0.72
N PHE A 61 -2.92 -1.73 0.30
CA PHE A 61 -4.13 -2.25 0.93
C PHE A 61 -5.32 -2.20 -0.02
N MET A 62 -5.47 -1.10 -0.74
CA MET A 62 -6.58 -0.97 -1.68
C MET A 62 -6.48 -1.99 -2.79
N HIS A 63 -5.28 -2.20 -3.31
CA HIS A 63 -5.08 -3.21 -4.34
C HIS A 63 -5.50 -4.59 -3.84
N HIS A 64 -5.10 -4.91 -2.62
CA HIS A 64 -5.42 -6.20 -2.02
C HIS A 64 -6.92 -6.37 -1.83
N VAL A 65 -7.57 -5.33 -1.32
CA VAL A 65 -9.01 -5.38 -1.08
C VAL A 65 -9.79 -5.57 -2.38
N ILE A 66 -9.40 -4.82 -3.39
CA ILE A 66 -10.08 -4.91 -4.67
C ILE A 66 -9.90 -6.30 -5.27
N LYS A 67 -8.70 -6.82 -5.19
CA LYS A 67 -8.42 -8.12 -5.77
C LYS A 67 -9.19 -9.23 -5.06
N LYS A 68 -9.28 -9.15 -3.74
CA LYS A 68 -9.97 -10.16 -2.98
C LYS A 68 -11.50 -10.07 -3.12
N ASN A 69 -12.00 -8.92 -3.54
CA ASN A 69 -13.43 -8.72 -3.67
C ASN A 69 -13.80 -8.34 -5.08
N SER A 70 -13.16 -8.98 -6.05
CA SER A 70 -13.34 -8.59 -7.43
C SER A 70 -14.76 -8.82 -7.93
N ASP A 71 -15.50 -9.72 -7.31
CA ASP A 71 -16.87 -9.96 -7.73
C ASP A 71 -17.88 -9.11 -6.97
N ASN A 72 -17.41 -8.22 -6.13
CA ASN A 72 -18.31 -7.34 -5.39
C ASN A 72 -18.61 -6.11 -6.24
N PRO A 73 -19.90 -5.86 -6.53
CA PRO A 73 -20.22 -4.72 -7.42
C PRO A 73 -19.75 -3.38 -6.88
N LEU A 74 -19.57 -3.27 -5.59
CA LEU A 74 -19.07 -2.03 -5.01
C LEU A 74 -17.71 -1.65 -5.59
N PHE A 75 -16.88 -2.63 -5.89
CA PHE A 75 -15.55 -2.36 -6.38
C PHE A 75 -15.40 -2.44 -7.89
N ALA A 76 -16.42 -2.92 -8.58
CA ALA A 76 -16.27 -3.22 -9.99
C ALA A 76 -15.89 -1.97 -10.79
N GLU A 77 -16.59 -0.88 -10.55
CA GLU A 77 -16.33 0.34 -11.29
C GLU A 77 -15.04 1.01 -10.82
N PHE A 78 -14.86 1.05 -9.52
CA PHE A 78 -13.65 1.68 -8.98
C PHE A 78 -12.39 0.95 -9.38
N ALA A 79 -12.47 -0.35 -9.58
CA ALA A 79 -11.29 -1.13 -9.92
C ALA A 79 -10.60 -0.62 -11.17
N SER A 80 -11.37 -0.26 -12.19
CA SER A 80 -10.75 0.22 -13.41
C SER A 80 -10.16 1.61 -13.21
N GLN A 81 -10.80 2.45 -12.41
CA GLN A 81 -10.24 3.76 -12.11
C GLN A 81 -8.98 3.64 -11.27
N PHE A 82 -8.97 2.71 -10.34
CA PHE A 82 -7.79 2.49 -9.52
C PHE A 82 -6.63 1.99 -10.37
N GLU A 83 -6.92 1.12 -11.32
CA GLU A 83 -5.87 0.62 -12.21
C GLU A 83 -5.28 1.76 -13.05
N ALA A 84 -6.13 2.64 -13.55
CA ALA A 84 -5.64 3.79 -14.31
C ALA A 84 -4.76 4.68 -13.45
N PHE A 85 -5.17 4.89 -12.21
CA PHE A 85 -4.37 5.69 -11.30
C PHE A 85 -3.03 5.05 -11.02
N LYS A 86 -3.01 3.73 -10.86
CA LYS A 86 -1.75 3.03 -10.64
C LYS A 86 -0.79 3.21 -11.81
N GLN A 87 -1.32 3.21 -13.02
CA GLN A 87 -0.47 3.41 -14.18
C GLN A 87 0.13 4.81 -14.18
N GLN A 88 -0.64 5.79 -13.76
CA GLN A 88 -0.11 7.14 -13.67
C GLN A 88 0.99 7.24 -12.61
N VAL A 89 0.81 6.56 -11.50
CA VAL A 89 1.82 6.56 -10.46
C VAL A 89 3.12 5.92 -10.96
N LYS A 90 3.00 4.82 -11.67
CA LYS A 90 4.17 4.18 -12.23
C LYS A 90 4.92 5.10 -13.18
N SER A 91 4.16 5.82 -13.98
CA SER A 91 4.76 6.74 -14.93
C SER A 91 5.52 7.84 -14.22
N LYS A 92 4.94 8.37 -13.15
CA LYS A 92 5.61 9.43 -12.40
C LYS A 92 6.83 8.91 -11.65
N ALA A 93 6.72 7.76 -11.07
CA ALA A 93 7.84 7.18 -10.36
C ALA A 93 8.95 6.78 -11.31
N GLY A 94 8.60 6.62 -12.56
CA GLY A 94 9.61 6.42 -13.57
C GLY A 94 10.39 5.17 -13.45
N CYS A 95 9.87 4.14 -12.88
CA CYS A 95 10.69 2.99 -12.77
C CYS A 95 9.91 1.75 -12.75
N GLY A 96 10.61 0.73 -12.85
CA GLY A 96 10.00 -0.51 -12.88
C GLY A 96 9.76 -1.09 -11.54
N CYS A 97 9.91 -0.33 -10.53
CA CYS A 97 9.69 -0.88 -9.23
C CYS A 97 8.30 -1.32 -9.07
N SER A 98 7.51 -0.99 -9.97
CA SER A 98 6.18 -1.30 -9.79
C SER A 98 5.87 -2.64 -10.19
N LYS A 99 6.51 -3.43 -10.37
CA LYS A 99 6.04 -4.65 -10.75
C LYS A 99 5.30 -5.38 -9.82
#